data_888485a17204d29fde90d96fa0c7f585
#
_entry.id   888485a17204d29fde90d96fa0c7f585
#
_cell.length_a   1.000
_cell.length_b   1.000
_cell.length_c   1.000
_cell.angle_alpha   90.00
_cell.angle_beta   90.00
_cell.angle_gamma   90.00
#
_symmetry.space_group_name_H-M   'P 1'
#
loop_
_entity.id
_entity.type
_entity.pdbx_description
1 polymer ?
#
loop_
_entity_poly.entity_id
_entity_poly.type
_entity_poly.pdbx_seq_one_letter_code
_entity_poly.pdbx_strand_id
1 'polypeptide(L)'
;QIASQLEESMSIRATIAGSLAYPAILCAASAVVASILVWFVLPQFEESFLSMGVEPPFFTSLLFALAKFVRNHALLVLIATVATIGAAVLASLQPGVKRAIYKLCFGSPLLGQAIRNLSVGQLFVSLGHLLGNGLSLLEAIQLVKRSTSGGVLGALVEAWEHDVLEGRGLTQCLHEFTFLPDGCDAMLVMAERTGKLETVLTTAGTYYRQEGSSQLRNVLK
;
A
#
# COMPACT_ATOMS: atom_id res chain seq x y z
N GLN A 1 6.11 -22.24 13.37
CA GLN A 1 6.51 -20.82 13.20
C GLN A 1 6.38 -20.32 11.76
N ILE A 2 6.76 -21.11 10.74
CA ILE A 2 6.56 -20.75 9.32
C ILE A 2 5.06 -20.72 8.96
N ALA A 3 4.27 -21.61 9.53
CA ALA A 3 2.82 -21.67 9.32
C ALA A 3 2.11 -20.40 9.84
N SER A 4 2.48 -19.90 11.01
CA SER A 4 1.87 -18.68 11.58
C SER A 4 2.19 -17.40 10.79
N GLN A 5 3.37 -17.31 10.20
CA GLN A 5 3.73 -16.18 9.31
C GLN A 5 2.98 -16.22 7.97
N LEU A 6 2.73 -17.43 7.45
CA LEU A 6 1.90 -17.62 6.26
C LEU A 6 0.43 -17.26 6.56
N GLU A 7 -0.10 -17.67 7.70
CA GLU A 7 -1.46 -17.33 8.14
C GLU A 7 -1.64 -15.82 8.32
N GLU A 8 -0.64 -15.13 8.89
CA GLU A 8 -0.71 -13.68 9.10
C GLU A 8 -0.66 -12.89 7.79
N SER A 9 0.18 -13.31 6.84
CA SER A 9 0.23 -12.70 5.50
C SER A 9 -1.03 -12.99 4.66
N MET A 10 -1.65 -14.14 4.85
CA MET A 10 -2.92 -14.50 4.21
C MET A 10 -4.08 -13.73 4.86
N SER A 11 -4.07 -13.53 6.19
CA SER A 11 -5.11 -12.76 6.89
C SER A 11 -5.12 -11.28 6.49
N ILE A 12 -3.95 -10.67 6.29
CA ILE A 12 -3.84 -9.28 5.80
C ILE A 12 -4.38 -9.17 4.38
N ARG A 13 -4.05 -10.10 3.49
CA ARG A 13 -4.59 -10.13 2.12
C ARG A 13 -6.10 -10.37 2.10
N ALA A 14 -6.60 -11.26 2.94
CA ALA A 14 -8.02 -11.52 3.08
C ALA A 14 -8.78 -10.30 3.63
N THR A 15 -8.20 -9.58 4.59
CA THR A 15 -8.78 -8.35 5.15
C THR A 15 -8.82 -7.23 4.11
N ILE A 16 -7.77 -7.06 3.33
CA ILE A 16 -7.74 -6.06 2.24
C ILE A 16 -8.72 -6.46 1.13
N ALA A 17 -8.75 -7.72 0.72
CA ALA A 17 -9.70 -8.20 -0.28
C ALA A 17 -11.15 -8.08 0.21
N GLY A 18 -11.42 -8.36 1.47
CA GLY A 18 -12.75 -8.20 2.08
C GLY A 18 -13.19 -6.73 2.17
N SER A 19 -12.28 -5.81 2.51
CA SER A 19 -12.61 -4.37 2.56
C SER A 19 -12.80 -3.76 1.18
N LEU A 20 -12.18 -4.31 0.13
CA LEU A 20 -12.38 -3.89 -1.26
C LEU A 20 -13.63 -4.49 -1.91
N ALA A 21 -14.17 -5.57 -1.37
CA ALA A 21 -15.36 -6.21 -1.91
C ALA A 21 -16.60 -5.29 -1.84
N TYR A 22 -16.79 -4.57 -0.74
CA TYR A 22 -17.91 -3.63 -0.59
C TYR A 22 -17.86 -2.47 -1.60
N PRO A 23 -16.77 -1.70 -1.74
CA PRO A 23 -16.66 -0.69 -2.80
C PRO A 23 -16.82 -1.26 -4.21
N ALA A 24 -16.30 -2.46 -4.49
CA ALA A 24 -16.44 -3.09 -5.79
C ALA A 24 -17.90 -3.43 -6.11
N ILE A 25 -18.64 -4.00 -5.16
CA ILE A 25 -20.07 -4.29 -5.33
C ILE A 25 -20.86 -2.98 -5.52
N LEU A 26 -20.56 -1.94 -4.74
CA LEU A 26 -21.22 -0.64 -4.86
C LEU A 26 -20.96 0.01 -6.23
N CYS A 27 -19.71 -0.02 -6.70
CA CYS A 27 -19.35 0.47 -8.03
C CYS A 27 -20.03 -0.34 -9.14
N ALA A 28 -20.09 -1.66 -9.02
CA ALA A 28 -20.77 -2.52 -9.99
C ALA A 28 -22.28 -2.22 -10.03
N ALA A 29 -22.93 -2.12 -8.87
CA ALA A 29 -24.35 -1.78 -8.80
C ALA A 29 -24.63 -0.39 -9.40
N SER A 30 -23.81 0.61 -9.07
CA SER A 30 -23.91 1.96 -9.64
C SER A 30 -23.72 1.97 -11.16
N ALA A 31 -22.77 1.19 -11.67
CA ALA A 31 -22.54 1.06 -13.11
C ALA A 31 -23.73 0.43 -13.84
N VAL A 32 -24.38 -0.58 -13.23
CA VAL A 32 -25.60 -1.20 -13.77
C VAL A 32 -26.74 -0.17 -13.84
N VAL A 33 -26.99 0.57 -12.75
CA VAL A 33 -28.03 1.59 -12.71
C VAL A 33 -27.75 2.70 -13.72
N ALA A 34 -26.50 3.19 -13.80
CA ALA A 34 -26.09 4.20 -14.78
C ALA A 34 -26.30 3.69 -16.22
N SER A 35 -25.99 2.44 -16.49
CA SER A 35 -26.21 1.83 -17.80
C SER A 35 -27.71 1.81 -18.16
N ILE A 36 -28.57 1.40 -17.24
CA ILE A 36 -30.03 1.40 -17.45
C ILE A 36 -30.52 2.83 -17.76
N LEU A 37 -30.06 3.83 -17.04
CA LEU A 37 -30.42 5.22 -17.27
C LEU A 37 -29.99 5.70 -18.67
N VAL A 38 -28.76 5.40 -19.08
CA VAL A 38 -28.20 5.82 -20.38
C VAL A 38 -28.91 5.12 -21.56
N TRP A 39 -29.30 3.83 -21.38
CA TRP A 39 -29.84 3.04 -22.49
C TRP A 39 -31.35 3.11 -22.61
N PHE A 40 -32.08 3.28 -21.50
CA PHE A 40 -33.53 3.27 -21.50
C PHE A 40 -34.16 4.63 -21.16
N VAL A 41 -33.69 5.29 -20.11
CA VAL A 41 -34.36 6.49 -19.61
C VAL A 41 -34.01 7.73 -20.41
N LEU A 42 -32.72 7.97 -20.68
CA LEU A 42 -32.31 9.15 -21.43
C LEU A 42 -32.92 9.27 -22.84
N PRO A 43 -33.04 8.18 -23.65
CA PRO A 43 -33.68 8.28 -24.95
C PRO A 43 -35.16 8.70 -24.88
N GLN A 44 -35.90 8.18 -23.90
CA GLN A 44 -37.31 8.55 -23.71
C GLN A 44 -37.48 10.02 -23.37
N PHE A 45 -36.56 10.58 -22.57
CA PHE A 45 -36.56 12.02 -22.29
C PHE A 45 -36.20 12.83 -23.55
N GLU A 46 -35.22 12.42 -24.36
CA GLU A 46 -34.86 13.08 -25.60
C GLU A 46 -36.03 13.15 -26.57
N GLU A 47 -36.76 12.03 -26.74
CA GLU A 47 -37.97 11.98 -27.59
C GLU A 47 -39.09 12.88 -27.04
N SER A 48 -39.25 12.93 -25.73
CA SER A 48 -40.25 13.80 -25.07
C SER A 48 -39.95 15.29 -25.30
N PHE A 49 -38.72 15.72 -25.17
CA PHE A 49 -38.33 17.11 -25.49
C PHE A 49 -38.56 17.47 -26.95
N LEU A 50 -38.20 16.54 -27.84
CA LEU A 50 -38.43 16.75 -29.30
C LEU A 50 -39.91 16.83 -29.63
N SER A 51 -40.77 16.03 -28.99
CA SER A 51 -42.20 16.05 -29.23
C SER A 51 -42.89 17.31 -28.71
N MET A 52 -42.35 17.94 -27.64
CA MET A 52 -42.85 19.21 -27.11
C MET A 52 -42.33 20.43 -27.83
N GLY A 53 -41.38 20.26 -28.78
CA GLY A 53 -40.77 21.37 -29.49
C GLY A 53 -39.94 22.32 -28.62
N VAL A 54 -39.50 21.88 -27.46
CA VAL A 54 -38.73 22.67 -26.47
C VAL A 54 -37.26 22.24 -26.55
N GLU A 55 -36.38 23.23 -26.69
CA GLU A 55 -34.93 22.95 -26.63
C GLU A 55 -34.52 22.61 -25.20
N PRO A 56 -33.79 21.48 -25.00
CA PRO A 56 -33.34 21.09 -23.69
C PRO A 56 -32.32 22.08 -23.10
N PRO A 57 -32.33 22.36 -21.81
CA PRO A 57 -31.33 23.19 -21.16
C PRO A 57 -29.88 22.68 -21.41
N PHE A 58 -28.91 23.58 -21.36
CA PHE A 58 -27.50 23.28 -21.69
C PHE A 58 -26.96 22.00 -20.98
N PHE A 59 -27.25 21.82 -19.68
CA PHE A 59 -26.84 20.63 -18.96
C PHE A 59 -27.49 19.34 -19.46
N THR A 60 -28.75 19.41 -19.83
CA THR A 60 -29.51 18.27 -20.36
C THR A 60 -29.02 17.90 -21.77
N SER A 61 -28.73 18.86 -22.61
CA SER A 61 -28.16 18.63 -23.95
C SER A 61 -26.77 18.00 -23.87
N LEU A 62 -25.93 18.43 -22.90
CA LEU A 62 -24.63 17.82 -22.63
C LEU A 62 -24.76 16.37 -22.20
N LEU A 63 -25.74 16.08 -21.31
CA LEU A 63 -26.02 14.71 -20.85
C LEU A 63 -26.47 13.81 -22.02
N PHE A 64 -27.35 14.32 -22.89
CA PHE A 64 -27.78 13.57 -24.08
C PHE A 64 -26.62 13.32 -25.04
N ALA A 65 -25.75 14.30 -25.26
CA ALA A 65 -24.56 14.14 -26.11
C ALA A 65 -23.60 13.08 -25.54
N LEU A 66 -23.36 13.11 -24.23
CA LEU A 66 -22.54 12.09 -23.53
C LEU A 66 -23.17 10.70 -23.63
N ALA A 67 -24.46 10.58 -23.38
CA ALA A 67 -25.18 9.31 -23.49
C ALA A 67 -25.13 8.73 -24.90
N LYS A 68 -25.31 9.60 -25.92
CA LYS A 68 -25.23 9.23 -27.32
C LYS A 68 -23.82 8.79 -27.73
N PHE A 69 -22.80 9.48 -27.21
CA PHE A 69 -21.40 9.08 -27.39
C PHE A 69 -21.12 7.70 -26.78
N VAL A 70 -21.51 7.47 -25.52
CA VAL A 70 -21.34 6.18 -24.84
C VAL A 70 -22.08 5.06 -25.57
N ARG A 71 -23.32 5.32 -26.03
CA ARG A 71 -24.13 4.35 -26.74
C ARG A 71 -23.57 3.99 -28.13
N ASN A 72 -23.12 4.99 -28.89
CA ASN A 72 -22.53 4.77 -30.21
C ASN A 72 -21.15 4.11 -30.15
N HIS A 73 -20.42 4.31 -29.03
CA HIS A 73 -19.07 3.80 -28.85
C HIS A 73 -19.00 2.85 -27.65
N ALA A 74 -20.11 2.12 -27.35
CA ALA A 74 -20.19 1.23 -26.18
C ALA A 74 -19.03 0.22 -26.13
N LEU A 75 -18.65 -0.32 -27.26
CA LEU A 75 -17.54 -1.28 -27.39
C LEU A 75 -16.18 -0.61 -27.10
N LEU A 76 -15.98 0.63 -27.58
CA LEU A 76 -14.78 1.42 -27.29
C LEU A 76 -14.70 1.82 -25.80
N VAL A 77 -15.81 2.21 -25.20
CA VAL A 77 -15.90 2.54 -23.77
C VAL A 77 -15.61 1.31 -22.94
N LEU A 78 -16.14 0.15 -23.29
CA LEU A 78 -15.87 -1.13 -22.62
C LEU A 78 -14.36 -1.48 -22.72
N ILE A 79 -13.80 -1.43 -23.93
CA ILE A 79 -12.37 -1.71 -24.15
C ILE A 79 -11.49 -0.71 -23.37
N ALA A 80 -11.81 0.58 -23.42
CA ALA A 80 -11.07 1.61 -22.69
C ALA A 80 -11.13 1.38 -21.18
N THR A 81 -12.29 1.00 -20.64
CA THR A 81 -12.44 0.70 -19.20
C THR A 81 -11.63 -0.54 -18.82
N VAL A 82 -11.73 -1.63 -19.58
CA VAL A 82 -10.93 -2.85 -19.34
C VAL A 82 -9.44 -2.57 -19.51
N ALA A 83 -9.04 -1.80 -20.54
CA ALA A 83 -7.65 -1.42 -20.74
C ALA A 83 -7.12 -0.54 -19.61
N THR A 84 -7.91 0.40 -19.09
CA THR A 84 -7.52 1.26 -17.96
C THR A 84 -7.35 0.44 -16.68
N ILE A 85 -8.28 -0.46 -16.38
CA ILE A 85 -8.17 -1.38 -15.23
C ILE A 85 -6.96 -2.30 -15.41
N GLY A 86 -6.79 -2.89 -16.60
CA GLY A 86 -5.63 -3.73 -16.92
C GLY A 86 -4.31 -2.98 -16.81
N ALA A 87 -4.23 -1.76 -17.34
CA ALA A 87 -3.06 -0.90 -17.23
C ALA A 87 -2.76 -0.53 -15.75
N ALA A 88 -3.77 -0.22 -14.96
CA ALA A 88 -3.62 0.06 -13.54
C ALA A 88 -3.09 -1.15 -12.76
N VAL A 89 -3.59 -2.36 -13.06
CA VAL A 89 -3.09 -3.61 -12.47
C VAL A 89 -1.66 -3.89 -12.92
N LEU A 90 -1.35 -3.78 -14.21
CA LEU A 90 0.01 -3.96 -14.72
C LEU A 90 0.98 -2.91 -14.19
N ALA A 91 0.56 -1.65 -14.10
CA ALA A 91 1.33 -0.58 -13.49
C ALA A 91 1.64 -0.86 -12.01
N SER A 92 0.69 -1.40 -11.26
CA SER A 92 0.90 -1.77 -9.84
C SER A 92 1.93 -2.90 -9.66
N LEU A 93 2.19 -3.69 -10.70
CA LEU A 93 3.21 -4.74 -10.70
C LEU A 93 4.62 -4.20 -11.02
N GLN A 94 4.72 -3.04 -11.68
CA GLN A 94 6.01 -2.46 -12.05
C GLN A 94 6.76 -1.90 -10.83
N PRO A 95 8.06 -2.20 -10.67
CA PRO A 95 8.86 -1.74 -9.53
C PRO A 95 8.98 -0.21 -9.47
N GLY A 96 8.90 0.48 -10.61
CA GLY A 96 8.91 1.94 -10.68
C GLY A 96 7.65 2.60 -10.09
N VAL A 97 6.49 2.02 -10.37
CA VAL A 97 5.20 2.50 -9.83
C VAL A 97 5.08 2.20 -8.34
N LYS A 98 5.56 1.03 -7.91
CA LYS A 98 5.68 0.73 -6.47
C LYS A 98 6.51 1.79 -5.74
N ARG A 99 7.65 2.21 -6.30
CA ARG A 99 8.47 3.30 -5.72
C ARG A 99 7.75 4.63 -5.68
N ALA A 100 6.98 4.97 -6.72
CA ALA A 100 6.21 6.21 -6.76
C ALA A 100 5.05 6.19 -5.74
N ILE A 101 4.32 5.08 -5.64
CA ILE A 101 3.27 4.86 -4.64
C ILE A 101 3.86 4.90 -3.23
N TYR A 102 4.99 4.22 -2.99
CA TYR A 102 5.71 4.30 -1.72
C TYR A 102 6.07 5.75 -1.38
N LYS A 103 6.62 6.51 -2.33
CA LYS A 103 7.01 7.91 -2.12
C LYS A 103 5.81 8.81 -1.79
N LEU A 104 4.67 8.56 -2.43
CA LEU A 104 3.41 9.27 -2.18
C LEU A 104 2.81 8.89 -0.82
N CYS A 105 2.79 7.61 -0.49
CA CYS A 105 2.29 7.09 0.78
C CYS A 105 3.17 7.50 1.97
N PHE A 106 4.50 7.50 1.80
CA PHE A 106 5.45 7.99 2.81
C PHE A 106 5.35 9.51 3.04
N GLY A 107 4.91 10.28 2.04
CA GLY A 107 4.68 11.72 2.14
C GLY A 107 3.37 12.10 2.83
N SER A 108 2.45 11.16 3.01
CA SER A 108 1.18 11.40 3.71
C SER A 108 1.42 11.39 5.23
N PRO A 109 1.00 12.44 5.97
CA PRO A 109 1.26 12.52 7.41
C PRO A 109 0.55 11.40 8.22
N LEU A 110 -0.58 10.90 7.74
CA LEU A 110 -1.38 9.88 8.43
C LEU A 110 -0.98 8.44 8.04
N LEU A 111 -0.80 8.16 6.75
CA LEU A 111 -0.45 6.84 6.25
C LEU A 111 1.06 6.57 6.32
N GLY A 112 1.88 7.60 6.16
CA GLY A 112 3.33 7.47 6.14
C GLY A 112 3.90 6.94 7.45
N GLN A 113 3.35 7.36 8.59
CA GLN A 113 3.78 6.88 9.91
C GLN A 113 3.41 5.40 10.12
N ALA A 114 2.21 5.01 9.75
CA ALA A 114 1.76 3.62 9.85
C ALA A 114 2.61 2.67 8.99
N ILE A 115 2.90 3.08 7.75
CA ILE A 115 3.73 2.29 6.82
C ILE A 115 5.18 2.21 7.31
N ARG A 116 5.74 3.29 7.86
CA ARG A 116 7.08 3.29 8.48
C ARG A 116 7.14 2.30 9.65
N ASN A 117 6.20 2.40 10.57
CA ASN A 117 6.11 1.51 11.73
C ASN A 117 6.00 0.04 11.31
N LEU A 118 5.14 -0.28 10.35
CA LEU A 118 5.00 -1.64 9.83
C LEU A 118 6.28 -2.15 9.18
N SER A 119 6.92 -1.32 8.37
CA SER A 119 8.10 -1.71 7.60
C SER A 119 9.33 -1.90 8.49
N VAL A 120 9.56 -0.97 9.41
CA VAL A 120 10.65 -1.08 10.40
C VAL A 120 10.38 -2.21 11.38
N GLY A 121 9.13 -2.34 11.83
CA GLY A 121 8.73 -3.45 12.69
C GLY A 121 8.98 -4.81 12.05
N GLN A 122 8.64 -4.98 10.77
CA GLN A 122 8.92 -6.23 10.04
C GLN A 122 10.41 -6.50 9.90
N LEU A 123 11.21 -5.47 9.60
CA LEU A 123 12.66 -5.56 9.51
C LEU A 123 13.26 -6.04 10.83
N PHE A 124 12.86 -5.45 11.96
CA PHE A 124 13.34 -5.78 13.28
C PHE A 124 12.97 -7.20 13.72
N VAL A 125 11.70 -7.60 13.50
CA VAL A 125 11.26 -8.97 13.77
C VAL A 125 12.07 -9.98 12.97
N SER A 126 12.31 -9.70 11.68
CA SER A 126 13.10 -10.59 10.82
C SER A 126 14.53 -10.74 11.32
N LEU A 127 15.20 -9.62 11.65
CA LEU A 127 16.55 -9.65 12.21
C LEU A 127 16.59 -10.36 13.57
N GLY A 128 15.66 -10.05 14.47
CA GLY A 128 15.59 -10.69 15.78
C GLY A 128 15.44 -12.20 15.69
N HIS A 129 14.57 -12.69 14.80
CA HIS A 129 14.41 -14.13 14.59
C HIS A 129 15.66 -14.80 13.99
N LEU A 130 16.37 -14.13 13.08
CA LEU A 130 17.60 -14.68 12.51
C LEU A 130 18.70 -14.79 13.57
N LEU A 131 18.84 -13.76 14.41
CA LEU A 131 19.77 -13.78 15.55
C LEU A 131 19.40 -14.87 16.58
N GLY A 132 18.11 -15.03 16.87
CA GLY A 132 17.60 -16.08 17.76
C GLY A 132 17.80 -17.50 17.24
N ASN A 133 17.95 -17.65 15.94
CA ASN A 133 18.34 -18.93 15.33
C ASN A 133 19.87 -19.14 15.29
N GLY A 134 20.65 -18.25 15.91
CA GLY A 134 22.10 -18.40 16.06
C GLY A 134 22.92 -17.87 14.90
N LEU A 135 22.30 -17.11 13.95
CA LEU A 135 23.08 -16.44 12.91
C LEU A 135 23.85 -15.26 13.50
N SER A 136 25.03 -14.99 12.96
CA SER A 136 25.77 -13.78 13.27
C SER A 136 25.03 -12.53 12.78
N LEU A 137 25.30 -11.38 13.39
CA LEU A 137 24.64 -10.11 13.03
C LEU A 137 24.85 -9.79 11.53
N LEU A 138 26.05 -10.00 11.01
CA LEU A 138 26.37 -9.76 9.62
C LEU A 138 25.59 -10.68 8.68
N GLU A 139 25.53 -11.98 8.96
CA GLU A 139 24.75 -12.92 8.16
C GLU A 139 23.27 -12.61 8.16
N ALA A 140 22.72 -12.23 9.31
CA ALA A 140 21.33 -11.83 9.45
C ALA A 140 21.02 -10.59 8.60
N ILE A 141 21.88 -9.56 8.63
CA ILE A 141 21.75 -8.35 7.81
C ILE A 141 21.81 -8.71 6.31
N GLN A 142 22.74 -9.54 5.88
CA GLN A 142 22.88 -9.95 4.49
C GLN A 142 21.66 -10.73 3.98
N LEU A 143 21.07 -11.58 4.82
CA LEU A 143 19.84 -12.30 4.48
C LEU A 143 18.66 -11.32 4.31
N VAL A 144 18.53 -10.40 5.25
CA VAL A 144 17.46 -9.39 5.20
C VAL A 144 17.63 -8.45 4.00
N LYS A 145 18.86 -8.07 3.65
CA LYS A 145 19.18 -7.28 2.45
C LYS A 145 18.66 -7.94 1.17
N ARG A 146 18.80 -9.25 1.04
CA ARG A 146 18.29 -10.01 -0.13
C ARG A 146 16.76 -9.99 -0.23
N SER A 147 16.07 -9.92 0.89
CA SER A 147 14.61 -9.86 0.95
C SER A 147 14.06 -8.43 0.86
N THR A 148 14.90 -7.42 1.14
CA THR A 148 14.52 -6.01 1.14
C THR A 148 14.78 -5.41 -0.24
N SER A 149 13.74 -5.27 -1.04
CA SER A 149 13.83 -4.78 -2.43
C SER A 149 13.97 -3.24 -2.47
N GLY A 150 15.17 -2.71 -2.22
CA GLY A 150 15.49 -1.29 -2.46
C GLY A 150 14.67 -0.29 -1.61
N GLY A 151 14.74 1.00 -1.99
CA GLY A 151 14.06 2.07 -1.25
C GLY A 151 14.80 2.49 0.03
N VAL A 152 14.11 3.18 0.92
CA VAL A 152 14.69 3.77 2.13
C VAL A 152 15.15 2.70 3.13
N LEU A 153 14.43 1.59 3.23
CA LEU A 153 14.82 0.44 4.06
C LEU A 153 16.04 -0.29 3.50
N GLY A 154 16.15 -0.39 2.18
CA GLY A 154 17.34 -0.96 1.55
C GLY A 154 18.59 -0.17 1.87
N ALA A 155 18.51 1.16 1.82
CA ALA A 155 19.61 2.05 2.20
C ALA A 155 20.03 1.87 3.68
N LEU A 156 19.05 1.72 4.58
CA LEU A 156 19.33 1.46 6.00
C LEU A 156 20.06 0.13 6.20
N VAL A 157 19.59 -0.94 5.54
CA VAL A 157 20.21 -2.27 5.66
C VAL A 157 21.62 -2.28 5.05
N GLU A 158 21.85 -1.51 3.98
CA GLU A 158 23.20 -1.32 3.39
C GLU A 158 24.14 -0.56 4.32
N ALA A 159 23.64 0.49 4.98
CA ALA A 159 24.41 1.22 5.98
C ALA A 159 24.75 0.32 7.19
N TRP A 160 23.82 -0.47 7.67
CA TRP A 160 24.08 -1.46 8.73
C TRP A 160 25.13 -2.50 8.34
N GLU A 161 25.06 -3.04 7.10
CA GLU A 161 26.06 -3.99 6.62
C GLU A 161 27.45 -3.35 6.62
N HIS A 162 27.56 -2.10 6.13
CA HIS A 162 28.82 -1.38 6.09
C HIS A 162 29.38 -1.13 7.50
N ASP A 163 28.54 -0.64 8.42
CA ASP A 163 28.94 -0.33 9.79
C ASP A 163 29.39 -1.59 10.55
N VAL A 164 28.67 -2.69 10.38
CA VAL A 164 29.02 -3.96 11.05
C VAL A 164 30.31 -4.56 10.46
N LEU A 165 30.55 -4.43 9.15
CA LEU A 165 31.81 -4.85 8.52
C LEU A 165 33.01 -4.03 9.03
N GLU A 166 32.81 -2.77 9.39
CA GLU A 166 33.86 -1.93 9.98
C GLU A 166 33.96 -2.09 11.51
N GLY A 167 33.23 -3.03 12.08
CA GLY A 167 33.22 -3.27 13.54
C GLY A 167 32.43 -2.21 14.33
N ARG A 168 31.66 -1.38 13.64
CA ARG A 168 30.72 -0.43 14.26
C ARG A 168 29.38 -1.15 14.50
N GLY A 169 28.57 -0.64 15.41
CA GLY A 169 27.26 -1.18 15.70
C GLY A 169 26.16 -0.70 14.74
N LEU A 170 24.92 -1.15 14.97
CA LEU A 170 23.76 -0.74 14.20
C LEU A 170 23.33 0.71 14.45
N THR A 171 23.79 1.30 15.56
CA THR A 171 23.34 2.63 16.01
C THR A 171 24.04 3.78 15.34
N GLN A 172 25.22 3.55 14.75
CA GLN A 172 26.06 4.63 14.21
C GLN A 172 25.38 5.40 13.06
N CYS A 173 24.77 4.71 12.12
CA CYS A 173 24.13 5.31 10.95
C CYS A 173 22.69 5.80 11.19
N LEU A 174 22.09 5.51 12.35
CA LEU A 174 20.65 5.80 12.57
C LEU A 174 20.31 7.27 12.43
N HIS A 175 21.21 8.17 12.79
CA HIS A 175 21.01 9.63 12.71
C HIS A 175 20.82 10.14 11.27
N GLU A 176 21.25 9.37 10.28
CA GLU A 176 21.10 9.71 8.87
C GLU A 176 19.69 9.40 8.35
N PHE A 177 18.92 8.59 9.09
CA PHE A 177 17.63 8.06 8.66
C PHE A 177 16.46 8.66 9.46
N THR A 178 15.96 9.80 9.01
CA THR A 178 14.83 10.53 9.64
C THR A 178 13.48 9.81 9.55
N PHE A 179 13.40 8.70 8.82
CA PHE A 179 12.14 7.94 8.66
C PHE A 179 11.92 6.91 9.76
N LEU A 180 12.91 6.66 10.60
CA LEU A 180 12.79 5.70 11.70
C LEU A 180 11.71 6.15 12.70
N PRO A 181 10.95 5.19 13.28
CA PRO A 181 9.98 5.50 14.32
C PRO A 181 10.65 6.09 15.56
N ASP A 182 9.91 6.93 16.28
CA ASP A 182 10.39 7.55 17.52
C ASP A 182 10.81 6.47 18.54
N GLY A 183 11.95 6.69 19.19
CA GLY A 183 12.50 5.79 20.21
C GLY A 183 13.25 4.57 19.66
N CYS A 184 13.29 4.38 18.36
CA CYS A 184 14.00 3.27 17.71
C CYS A 184 15.52 3.30 18.02
N ASP A 185 16.11 4.48 17.95
CA ASP A 185 17.50 4.75 18.26
C ASP A 185 17.86 4.35 19.71
N ALA A 186 17.09 4.81 20.68
CA ALA A 186 17.29 4.50 22.09
C ALA A 186 17.19 2.99 22.36
N MET A 187 16.23 2.30 21.73
CA MET A 187 16.08 0.85 21.86
C MET A 187 17.28 0.09 21.29
N LEU A 188 17.78 0.50 20.12
CA LEU A 188 18.93 -0.14 19.50
C LEU A 188 20.22 0.11 20.28
N VAL A 189 20.44 1.34 20.78
CA VAL A 189 21.57 1.65 21.65
C VAL A 189 21.56 0.77 22.91
N MET A 190 20.39 0.61 23.53
CA MET A 190 20.24 -0.26 24.70
C MET A 190 20.50 -1.73 24.35
N ALA A 191 20.03 -2.19 23.21
CA ALA A 191 20.22 -3.56 22.73
C ALA A 191 21.70 -3.90 22.51
N GLU A 192 22.45 -2.98 21.90
CA GLU A 192 23.88 -3.14 21.68
C GLU A 192 24.67 -3.15 22.98
N ARG A 193 24.38 -2.21 23.87
CA ARG A 193 25.06 -2.12 25.19
C ARG A 193 24.82 -3.34 26.08
N THR A 194 23.63 -3.93 26.01
CA THR A 194 23.27 -5.10 26.83
C THR A 194 23.59 -6.42 26.15
N GLY A 195 23.99 -6.44 24.89
CA GLY A 195 24.20 -7.65 24.09
C GLY A 195 22.93 -8.44 23.80
N LYS A 196 21.73 -7.85 24.04
CA LYS A 196 20.41 -8.50 23.89
C LYS A 196 19.71 -8.08 22.61
N LEU A 197 20.45 -7.99 21.49
CA LEU A 197 19.91 -7.56 20.18
C LEU A 197 18.71 -8.40 19.75
N GLU A 198 18.76 -9.72 19.88
CA GLU A 198 17.68 -10.64 19.55
C GLU A 198 16.36 -10.24 20.22
N THR A 199 16.38 -10.18 21.55
CA THR A 199 15.18 -9.94 22.37
C THR A 199 14.61 -8.54 22.11
N VAL A 200 15.48 -7.52 22.05
CA VAL A 200 15.06 -6.14 21.85
C VAL A 200 14.50 -5.94 20.44
N LEU A 201 15.17 -6.46 19.42
CA LEU A 201 14.70 -6.36 18.04
C LEU A 201 13.35 -7.06 17.85
N THR A 202 13.17 -8.26 18.41
CA THR A 202 11.90 -8.98 18.33
C THR A 202 10.77 -8.22 19.05
N THR A 203 11.04 -7.70 20.25
CA THR A 203 10.05 -6.98 21.05
C THR A 203 9.69 -5.64 20.41
N ALA A 204 10.68 -4.83 20.05
CA ALA A 204 10.49 -3.54 19.40
C ALA A 204 9.81 -3.70 18.04
N GLY A 205 10.22 -4.71 17.26
CA GLY A 205 9.61 -5.01 15.97
C GLY A 205 8.14 -5.40 16.10
N THR A 206 7.78 -6.21 17.06
CA THR A 206 6.39 -6.58 17.35
C THR A 206 5.57 -5.35 17.77
N TYR A 207 6.13 -4.50 18.62
CA TYR A 207 5.49 -3.26 19.03
C TYR A 207 5.20 -2.33 17.84
N TYR A 208 6.20 -2.04 16.99
CA TYR A 208 6.01 -1.18 15.83
C TYR A 208 5.04 -1.77 14.80
N ARG A 209 5.01 -3.08 14.63
CA ARG A 209 4.00 -3.75 13.77
C ARG A 209 2.58 -3.57 14.32
N GLN A 210 2.39 -3.74 15.62
CA GLN A 210 1.08 -3.55 16.26
C GLN A 210 0.62 -2.10 16.16
N GLU A 211 1.51 -1.16 16.45
CA GLU A 211 1.24 0.28 16.35
C GLU A 211 0.87 0.68 14.91
N GLY A 212 1.67 0.28 13.93
CA GLY A 212 1.39 0.54 12.52
C GLY A 212 0.07 -0.07 12.05
N SER A 213 -0.25 -1.30 12.49
CA SER A 213 -1.53 -1.95 12.18
C SER A 213 -2.72 -1.25 12.82
N SER A 214 -2.56 -0.73 14.03
CA SER A 214 -3.58 0.05 14.74
C SER A 214 -3.84 1.38 14.04
N GLN A 215 -2.79 2.10 13.66
CA GLN A 215 -2.87 3.35 12.93
C GLN A 215 -3.57 3.16 11.57
N LEU A 216 -3.24 2.10 10.81
CA LEU A 216 -3.94 1.79 9.56
C LEU A 216 -5.44 1.52 9.78
N ARG A 217 -5.81 0.78 10.81
CA ARG A 217 -7.23 0.53 11.12
C ARG A 217 -8.00 1.78 11.47
N ASN A 218 -7.36 2.73 12.13
CA ASN A 218 -7.99 4.00 12.50
C ASN A 218 -8.21 4.92 11.29
N VAL A 219 -7.37 4.83 10.27
CA VAL A 219 -7.51 5.60 9.02
C VAL A 219 -8.57 4.98 8.09
N LEU A 220 -8.81 3.67 8.21
CA LEU A 220 -9.79 2.94 7.38
C LEU A 220 -11.21 2.93 7.99
N LYS A 221 -11.41 3.48 9.17
CA LYS A 221 -12.73 3.73 9.79
C LYS A 221 -13.26 5.11 9.45
#